data_ce9b6bd45f10ea29c21b0282ef36ba2f
#
_entry.id   ce9b6bd45f10ea29c21b0282ef36ba2f
#
_cell.length_a   1.000
_cell.length_b   1.000
_cell.length_c   1.000
_cell.angle_alpha   90.00
_cell.angle_beta   90.00
_cell.angle_gamma   90.00
#
_symmetry.space_group_name_H-M   'P 1'
#
loop_
_entity.id
_entity.type
_entity.pdbx_description
1 polymer ?
#
loop_
_entity_poly.entity_id
_entity_poly.type
_entity_poly.pdbx_seq_one_letter_code
_entity_poly.pdbx_strand_id
1 'polypeptide(L)'
;MSFRAPELSRRAVLSGLAAATASGLAQPALAIGPMANVQVPAAYRFKLGGFECTVVSDGPLKLGTFSAEMFKGISQERIDEILAANFLDKTNFTVDQNALVVNTGGELVLIDTGMGFRKVYGPRTGHLLSNLRAVGIDPASIDVVALSHGHPDHVWGLVGEDGKPNFPNAQIHITQADLEYWTDEAKLSDSALGHYIGPIRDTLCRCATASSSSKTVRMLCRACKRCRRPGIRSATAAL
;
A
#
# COMPACT_ATOMS: atom_id res chain seq x y z
N MET A 1 -2.81 37.54 -82.27
CA MET A 1 -3.60 36.45 -81.62
C MET A 1 -3.35 36.56 -80.12
N SER A 2 -4.39 37.03 -79.39
CA SER A 2 -4.31 37.23 -77.95
C SER A 2 -4.86 36.00 -77.27
N PHE A 3 -4.04 35.26 -76.53
CA PHE A 3 -4.48 34.15 -75.71
C PHE A 3 -5.12 34.68 -74.42
N ARG A 4 -6.44 34.58 -74.32
CA ARG A 4 -7.12 34.78 -73.01
C ARG A 4 -6.99 33.51 -72.18
N ALA A 5 -6.38 33.61 -71.03
CA ALA A 5 -6.38 32.55 -70.05
C ALA A 5 -7.80 32.26 -69.53
N PRO A 6 -8.22 31.02 -69.37
CA PRO A 6 -9.54 30.69 -68.84
C PRO A 6 -9.68 31.18 -67.38
N GLU A 7 -10.70 32.02 -67.11
CA GLU A 7 -11.06 32.44 -65.77
C GLU A 7 -11.67 31.23 -64.98
N LEU A 8 -10.91 30.73 -64.06
CA LEU A 8 -11.42 29.71 -63.11
C LEU A 8 -12.43 30.34 -62.20
N SER A 9 -13.67 29.86 -62.23
CA SER A 9 -14.73 30.36 -61.35
C SER A 9 -14.42 30.03 -59.89
N ARG A 10 -14.79 30.91 -58.96
CA ARG A 10 -14.64 30.71 -57.51
C ARG A 10 -15.21 29.36 -57.03
N ARG A 11 -16.27 28.87 -57.68
CA ARG A 11 -16.85 27.54 -57.41
C ARG A 11 -15.93 26.40 -57.81
N ALA A 12 -15.24 26.51 -58.95
CA ALA A 12 -14.30 25.48 -59.40
C ALA A 12 -13.05 25.39 -58.47
N VAL A 13 -12.58 26.52 -57.96
CA VAL A 13 -11.47 26.55 -56.97
C VAL A 13 -11.90 25.94 -55.63
N LEU A 14 -13.09 26.27 -55.12
CA LEU A 14 -13.61 25.73 -53.88
C LEU A 14 -13.93 24.23 -53.98
N SER A 15 -14.44 23.76 -55.11
CA SER A 15 -14.67 22.32 -55.34
C SER A 15 -13.36 21.55 -55.47
N GLY A 16 -12.30 22.14 -56.05
CA GLY A 16 -10.98 21.53 -56.15
C GLY A 16 -10.26 21.45 -54.77
N LEU A 17 -10.43 22.49 -53.93
CA LEU A 17 -9.91 22.45 -52.55
C LEU A 17 -10.63 21.41 -51.69
N ALA A 18 -11.97 21.29 -51.81
CA ALA A 18 -12.75 20.30 -51.08
C ALA A 18 -12.41 18.87 -51.48
N ALA A 19 -12.11 18.62 -52.76
CA ALA A 19 -11.68 17.31 -53.25
C ALA A 19 -10.25 16.94 -52.80
N ALA A 20 -9.33 17.93 -52.69
CA ALA A 20 -7.97 17.71 -52.22
C ALA A 20 -7.89 17.41 -50.71
N THR A 21 -8.83 17.94 -49.92
CA THR A 21 -8.87 17.65 -48.46
C THR A 21 -9.57 16.32 -48.16
N ALA A 22 -10.38 15.77 -49.06
CA ALA A 22 -11.03 14.49 -48.85
C ALA A 22 -10.17 13.28 -49.23
N SER A 23 -9.05 13.49 -49.91
CA SER A 23 -8.10 12.41 -50.28
C SER A 23 -6.92 12.23 -49.29
N GLY A 24 -6.88 13.01 -48.24
CA GLY A 24 -6.05 12.71 -47.11
C GLY A 24 -6.47 11.38 -46.53
N LEU A 25 -5.70 10.34 -46.81
CA LEU A 25 -5.81 9.00 -46.25
C LEU A 25 -6.09 9.13 -44.75
N ALA A 26 -7.36 8.99 -44.35
CA ALA A 26 -7.71 8.67 -43.00
C ALA A 26 -7.14 7.28 -42.74
N GLN A 27 -5.87 7.22 -42.41
CA GLN A 27 -5.32 6.04 -41.76
C GLN A 27 -6.17 5.86 -40.50
N PRO A 28 -6.78 4.68 -40.30
CA PRO A 28 -7.37 4.40 -39.00
C PRO A 28 -6.26 4.65 -38.00
N ALA A 29 -6.40 5.69 -37.20
CA ALA A 29 -5.56 5.88 -36.04
C ALA A 29 -5.84 4.67 -35.14
N LEU A 30 -5.06 3.61 -35.30
CA LEU A 30 -4.95 2.58 -34.29
C LEU A 30 -4.35 3.29 -33.09
N ALA A 31 -5.22 3.88 -32.29
CA ALA A 31 -4.85 4.40 -30.99
C ALA A 31 -4.52 3.21 -30.06
N ILE A 32 -3.46 2.47 -30.42
CA ILE A 32 -2.83 1.53 -29.53
C ILE A 32 -1.96 2.39 -28.62
N GLY A 33 -2.57 2.88 -27.54
CA GLY A 33 -1.79 3.44 -26.45
C GLY A 33 -0.84 2.34 -25.94
N PRO A 34 0.49 2.56 -25.94
CA PRO A 34 1.41 1.58 -25.39
C PRO A 34 1.04 1.30 -23.93
N MET A 35 1.02 0.02 -23.56
CA MET A 35 0.84 -0.37 -22.16
C MET A 35 1.97 0.26 -21.35
N ALA A 36 1.63 1.07 -20.35
CA ALA A 36 2.63 1.75 -19.52
C ALA A 36 3.47 0.76 -18.69
N ASN A 37 2.88 -0.39 -18.33
CA ASN A 37 3.51 -1.46 -17.52
C ASN A 37 4.16 -0.97 -16.22
N VAL A 38 3.71 0.18 -15.73
CA VAL A 38 4.22 0.83 -14.51
C VAL A 38 3.07 0.95 -13.53
N GLN A 39 3.31 0.52 -12.29
CA GLN A 39 2.38 0.77 -11.20
C GLN A 39 2.40 2.25 -10.87
N VAL A 40 1.27 2.94 -11.05
CA VAL A 40 1.12 4.33 -10.58
C VAL A 40 0.97 4.35 -9.05
N PRO A 41 1.43 5.41 -8.37
CA PRO A 41 1.21 5.56 -6.93
C PRO A 41 -0.28 5.57 -6.64
N ALA A 42 -0.76 4.61 -5.84
CA ALA A 42 -2.13 4.59 -5.40
C ALA A 42 -2.25 5.43 -4.12
N ALA A 43 -2.65 6.69 -4.27
CA ALA A 43 -2.85 7.59 -3.15
C ALA A 43 -3.99 8.57 -3.44
N TYR A 44 -4.64 9.02 -2.37
CA TYR A 44 -5.69 10.02 -2.42
C TYR A 44 -5.50 11.03 -1.28
N ARG A 45 -5.47 12.34 -1.62
CA ARG A 45 -5.27 13.42 -0.66
C ARG A 45 -6.54 14.26 -0.52
N PHE A 46 -6.89 14.59 0.73
CA PHE A 46 -8.07 15.39 1.07
C PHE A 46 -7.83 16.20 2.35
N LYS A 47 -8.70 17.17 2.61
CA LYS A 47 -8.69 17.93 3.86
C LYS A 47 -9.79 17.46 4.79
N LEU A 48 -9.48 17.37 6.08
CA LEU A 48 -10.41 17.10 7.16
C LEU A 48 -10.24 18.18 8.23
N GLY A 49 -11.12 19.18 8.21
CA GLY A 49 -10.94 20.37 9.04
C GLY A 49 -9.63 21.09 8.70
N GLY A 50 -8.79 21.27 9.70
CA GLY A 50 -7.45 21.88 9.57
C GLY A 50 -6.36 20.89 9.13
N PHE A 51 -6.66 19.60 9.02
CA PHE A 51 -5.69 18.58 8.68
C PHE A 51 -5.66 18.29 7.18
N GLU A 52 -4.48 17.97 6.67
CA GLU A 52 -4.31 17.36 5.35
C GLU A 52 -4.07 15.86 5.51
N CYS A 53 -4.96 15.07 4.92
CA CYS A 53 -4.94 13.61 5.00
C CYS A 53 -4.53 13.04 3.65
N THR A 54 -3.65 12.03 3.64
CA THR A 54 -3.28 11.29 2.43
C THR A 54 -3.41 9.80 2.70
N VAL A 55 -4.37 9.15 2.05
CA VAL A 55 -4.45 7.68 2.01
C VAL A 55 -3.39 7.21 1.03
N VAL A 56 -2.59 6.23 1.42
CA VAL A 56 -1.51 5.67 0.60
C VAL A 56 -1.62 4.15 0.63
N SER A 57 -1.76 3.54 -0.54
CA SER A 57 -1.88 2.10 -0.65
C SER A 57 -0.53 1.40 -0.41
N ASP A 58 -0.58 0.28 0.32
CA ASP A 58 0.52 -0.68 0.41
C ASP A 58 0.42 -1.79 -0.66
N GLY A 59 -0.72 -1.85 -1.34
CA GLY A 59 -1.06 -2.83 -2.36
C GLY A 59 -2.05 -3.88 -1.86
N PRO A 60 -2.52 -4.75 -2.77
CA PRO A 60 -3.55 -5.73 -2.47
C PRO A 60 -3.00 -6.93 -1.70
N LEU A 61 -3.71 -7.34 -0.66
CA LEU A 61 -3.50 -8.59 0.07
C LEU A 61 -4.34 -9.69 -0.57
N LYS A 62 -3.72 -10.73 -1.07
CA LYS A 62 -4.41 -11.92 -1.58
C LYS A 62 -4.69 -12.86 -0.40
N LEU A 63 -5.95 -12.95 0.00
CA LEU A 63 -6.39 -13.79 1.11
C LEU A 63 -6.81 -15.20 0.66
N GLY A 64 -6.90 -15.45 -0.66
CA GLY A 64 -7.32 -16.73 -1.22
C GLY A 64 -8.82 -16.97 -1.07
N THR A 65 -9.20 -18.18 -0.69
CA THR A 65 -10.61 -18.52 -0.44
C THR A 65 -11.09 -17.89 0.85
N PHE A 66 -12.18 -17.15 0.76
CA PHE A 66 -12.79 -16.50 1.92
C PHE A 66 -13.69 -17.50 2.64
N SER A 67 -13.32 -17.95 3.84
CA SER A 67 -13.98 -19.04 4.54
C SER A 67 -14.69 -18.58 5.82
N ALA A 68 -15.72 -19.34 6.22
CA ALA A 68 -16.45 -19.13 7.46
C ALA A 68 -15.58 -19.25 8.72
N GLU A 69 -14.41 -19.88 8.63
CA GLU A 69 -13.44 -19.96 9.74
C GLU A 69 -12.86 -18.59 10.10
N MET A 70 -12.81 -17.65 9.13
CA MET A 70 -12.34 -16.29 9.33
C MET A 70 -13.38 -15.42 10.07
N PHE A 71 -14.66 -15.86 10.11
CA PHE A 71 -15.77 -15.07 10.65
C PHE A 71 -16.63 -15.93 11.57
N LYS A 72 -16.74 -15.53 12.83
CA LYS A 72 -17.63 -16.21 13.78
C LYS A 72 -19.08 -15.83 13.52
N GLY A 73 -19.97 -16.84 13.49
CA GLY A 73 -21.41 -16.61 13.45
C GLY A 73 -22.04 -16.40 12.07
N ILE A 74 -21.31 -16.69 10.99
CA ILE A 74 -21.83 -16.67 9.62
C ILE A 74 -21.53 -18.00 8.93
N SER A 75 -22.46 -18.52 8.12
CA SER A 75 -22.23 -19.75 7.34
C SER A 75 -21.49 -19.47 6.04
N GLN A 76 -20.86 -20.51 5.48
CA GLN A 76 -20.15 -20.39 4.20
C GLN A 76 -21.09 -19.99 3.06
N GLU A 77 -22.30 -20.55 3.04
CA GLU A 77 -23.33 -20.22 2.04
C GLU A 77 -23.65 -18.73 2.07
N ARG A 78 -23.78 -18.16 3.28
CA ARG A 78 -24.08 -16.74 3.43
C ARG A 78 -22.91 -15.84 3.01
N ILE A 79 -21.68 -16.27 3.25
CA ILE A 79 -20.48 -15.59 2.74
C ILE A 79 -20.49 -15.62 1.21
N ASP A 80 -20.71 -16.78 0.61
CA ASP A 80 -20.74 -16.97 -0.84
C ASP A 80 -21.82 -16.12 -1.52
N GLU A 81 -23.01 -16.01 -0.91
CA GLU A 81 -24.08 -15.11 -1.36
C GLU A 81 -23.65 -13.64 -1.34
N ILE A 82 -23.02 -13.20 -0.24
CA ILE A 82 -22.56 -11.81 -0.10
C ILE A 82 -21.49 -11.48 -1.14
N LEU A 83 -20.52 -12.38 -1.31
CA LEU A 83 -19.46 -12.19 -2.31
C LEU A 83 -20.05 -12.13 -3.73
N ALA A 84 -20.95 -13.04 -4.08
CA ALA A 84 -21.63 -13.06 -5.38
C ALA A 84 -22.47 -11.79 -5.62
N ALA A 85 -23.20 -11.31 -4.62
CA ALA A 85 -24.02 -10.11 -4.70
C ALA A 85 -23.17 -8.85 -4.90
N ASN A 86 -21.89 -8.88 -4.52
CA ASN A 86 -20.93 -7.77 -4.70
C ASN A 86 -19.93 -8.03 -5.84
N PHE A 87 -20.15 -9.03 -6.68
CA PHE A 87 -19.28 -9.39 -7.81
C PHE A 87 -17.82 -9.69 -7.40
N LEU A 88 -17.64 -10.21 -6.17
CA LEU A 88 -16.33 -10.57 -5.64
C LEU A 88 -16.02 -12.05 -5.87
N ASP A 89 -14.76 -12.34 -6.17
CA ASP A 89 -14.29 -13.71 -6.36
C ASP A 89 -14.14 -14.42 -5.01
N LYS A 90 -14.88 -15.49 -4.81
CA LYS A 90 -14.86 -16.27 -3.57
C LYS A 90 -13.62 -17.16 -3.41
N THR A 91 -12.92 -17.44 -4.51
CA THR A 91 -11.73 -18.31 -4.52
C THR A 91 -10.41 -17.55 -4.53
N ASN A 92 -10.45 -16.27 -4.92
CA ASN A 92 -9.28 -15.40 -5.01
C ASN A 92 -9.60 -14.02 -4.42
N PHE A 93 -10.15 -14.04 -3.21
CA PHE A 93 -10.51 -12.82 -2.52
C PHE A 93 -9.28 -11.95 -2.23
N THR A 94 -9.41 -10.68 -2.53
CA THR A 94 -8.34 -9.70 -2.39
C THR A 94 -8.87 -8.46 -1.70
N VAL A 95 -8.12 -7.91 -0.75
CA VAL A 95 -8.42 -6.63 -0.07
C VAL A 95 -7.29 -5.66 -0.29
N ASP A 96 -7.61 -4.37 -0.41
CA ASP A 96 -6.60 -3.33 -0.53
C ASP A 96 -6.13 -2.87 0.84
N GLN A 97 -4.82 -2.96 1.07
CA GLN A 97 -4.18 -2.43 2.27
C GLN A 97 -3.81 -0.96 2.07
N ASN A 98 -4.32 -0.12 2.94
CA ASN A 98 -4.10 1.32 2.90
C ASN A 98 -3.60 1.83 4.26
N ALA A 99 -2.62 2.72 4.22
CA ALA A 99 -2.18 3.50 5.37
C ALA A 99 -2.68 4.94 5.22
N LEU A 100 -2.78 5.67 6.33
CA LEU A 100 -3.21 7.06 6.33
C LEU A 100 -2.10 7.95 6.90
N VAL A 101 -1.68 8.95 6.13
CA VAL A 101 -0.84 10.04 6.63
C VAL A 101 -1.71 11.22 6.97
N VAL A 102 -1.54 11.78 8.17
CA VAL A 102 -2.22 12.99 8.65
C VAL A 102 -1.18 14.06 8.94
N ASN A 103 -1.20 15.13 8.16
CA ASN A 103 -0.44 16.33 8.43
C ASN A 103 -1.31 17.28 9.28
N THR A 104 -0.91 17.50 10.53
CA THR A 104 -1.61 18.36 11.48
C THR A 104 -1.20 19.83 11.38
N GLY A 105 -0.19 20.14 10.55
CA GLY A 105 0.47 21.44 10.48
C GLY A 105 1.65 21.57 11.46
N GLY A 106 1.76 20.69 12.45
CA GLY A 106 2.87 20.62 13.40
C GLY A 106 3.59 19.28 13.40
N GLU A 107 2.88 18.20 13.12
CA GLU A 107 3.41 16.83 13.08
C GLU A 107 2.84 16.09 11.87
N LEU A 108 3.64 15.17 11.34
CA LEU A 108 3.27 14.22 10.29
C LEU A 108 3.08 12.84 10.93
N VAL A 109 1.83 12.40 11.00
CA VAL A 109 1.43 11.14 11.63
C VAL A 109 1.10 10.10 10.56
N LEU A 110 1.73 8.94 10.61
CA LEU A 110 1.39 7.79 9.78
C LEU A 110 0.61 6.77 10.62
N ILE A 111 -0.55 6.35 10.13
CA ILE A 111 -1.35 5.28 10.73
C ILE A 111 -1.10 4.01 9.93
N ASP A 112 -0.52 3.00 10.59
CA ASP A 112 -0.07 1.72 10.07
C ASP A 112 1.07 1.79 9.03
N THR A 113 1.78 0.69 8.85
CA THR A 113 3.02 0.67 8.06
C THR A 113 3.05 -0.35 6.92
N GLY A 114 1.96 -1.09 6.73
CA GLY A 114 1.87 -2.10 5.67
C GLY A 114 2.74 -3.33 5.90
N MET A 115 2.89 -4.12 4.84
CA MET A 115 3.61 -5.40 4.83
C MET A 115 5.13 -5.25 4.77
N GLY A 116 5.63 -4.05 4.46
CA GLY A 116 7.05 -3.81 4.24
C GLY A 116 7.61 -4.66 3.08
N PHE A 117 8.74 -5.30 3.30
CA PHE A 117 9.38 -6.15 2.28
C PHE A 117 8.76 -7.55 2.15
N ARG A 118 7.89 -7.95 3.06
CA ARG A 118 7.31 -9.29 3.13
C ARG A 118 6.19 -9.48 2.11
N LYS A 119 6.19 -10.62 1.41
CA LYS A 119 5.30 -10.93 0.27
C LYS A 119 4.34 -12.10 0.53
N VAL A 120 4.07 -12.43 1.80
CA VAL A 120 3.23 -13.58 2.17
C VAL A 120 1.80 -13.52 1.63
N TYR A 121 1.28 -12.31 1.39
CA TYR A 121 -0.04 -12.09 0.77
C TYR A 121 0.04 -11.69 -0.71
N GLY A 122 1.14 -12.02 -1.36
CA GLY A 122 1.32 -11.83 -2.80
C GLY A 122 2.36 -10.77 -3.17
N PRO A 123 2.84 -10.79 -4.42
CA PRO A 123 3.97 -9.97 -4.86
C PRO A 123 3.67 -8.48 -4.94
N ARG A 124 2.38 -8.11 -4.99
CA ARG A 124 1.92 -6.72 -5.13
C ARG A 124 1.68 -5.99 -3.81
N THR A 125 2.07 -6.56 -2.66
CA THR A 125 2.08 -5.91 -1.34
C THR A 125 3.39 -5.18 -1.08
N GLY A 126 3.45 -4.36 -0.02
CA GLY A 126 4.67 -3.70 0.45
C GLY A 126 5.13 -2.56 -0.45
N HIS A 127 4.18 -1.79 -0.99
CA HIS A 127 4.46 -0.61 -1.80
C HIS A 127 4.38 0.71 -1.03
N LEU A 128 4.04 0.69 0.26
CA LEU A 128 3.82 1.91 1.04
C LEU A 128 4.99 2.89 0.96
N LEU A 129 6.22 2.44 1.19
CA LEU A 129 7.40 3.33 1.17
C LEU A 129 7.64 3.96 -0.21
N SER A 130 7.46 3.20 -1.28
CA SER A 130 7.61 3.72 -2.65
C SER A 130 6.49 4.70 -2.98
N ASN A 131 5.27 4.40 -2.57
CA ASN A 131 4.10 5.24 -2.81
C ASN A 131 4.16 6.54 -1.98
N LEU A 132 4.63 6.49 -0.72
CA LEU A 132 4.89 7.69 0.08
C LEU A 132 5.86 8.64 -0.64
N ARG A 133 7.01 8.14 -1.10
CA ARG A 133 8.00 8.95 -1.84
C ARG A 133 7.43 9.51 -3.13
N ALA A 134 6.67 8.71 -3.87
CA ALA A 134 6.07 9.13 -5.14
C ALA A 134 5.02 10.25 -4.99
N VAL A 135 4.39 10.38 -3.81
CA VAL A 135 3.46 11.47 -3.50
C VAL A 135 4.11 12.62 -2.71
N GLY A 136 5.45 12.61 -2.62
CA GLY A 136 6.23 13.69 -2.01
C GLY A 136 6.35 13.61 -0.49
N ILE A 137 6.09 12.45 0.12
CA ILE A 137 6.25 12.21 1.55
C ILE A 137 7.50 11.38 1.79
N ASP A 138 8.54 11.98 2.39
CA ASP A 138 9.71 11.23 2.81
C ASP A 138 9.38 10.43 4.07
N PRO A 139 9.58 9.11 4.11
CA PRO A 139 9.43 8.31 5.33
C PRO A 139 10.24 8.83 6.53
N ALA A 140 11.38 9.48 6.29
CA ALA A 140 12.18 10.09 7.35
C ALA A 140 11.56 11.37 7.94
N SER A 141 10.56 11.97 7.27
CA SER A 141 9.83 13.13 7.76
C SER A 141 8.62 12.77 8.64
N ILE A 142 8.31 11.49 8.80
CA ILE A 142 7.24 11.04 9.69
C ILE A 142 7.69 11.22 11.15
N ASP A 143 6.91 11.99 11.92
CA ASP A 143 7.17 12.25 13.33
C ASP A 143 6.58 11.16 14.24
N VAL A 144 5.43 10.63 13.86
CA VAL A 144 4.71 9.62 14.63
C VAL A 144 4.21 8.51 13.72
N VAL A 145 4.42 7.25 14.12
CA VAL A 145 3.70 6.10 13.58
C VAL A 145 2.73 5.60 14.64
N ALA A 146 1.44 5.62 14.34
CA ALA A 146 0.39 5.08 15.20
C ALA A 146 -0.08 3.74 14.63
N LEU A 147 0.19 2.65 15.34
CA LEU A 147 -0.30 1.33 14.94
C LEU A 147 -1.71 1.13 15.45
N SER A 148 -2.64 0.84 14.54
CA SER A 148 -4.03 0.55 14.87
C SER A 148 -4.14 -0.73 15.69
N HIS A 149 -3.33 -1.74 15.33
CA HIS A 149 -3.17 -3.01 16.05
C HIS A 149 -1.90 -3.74 15.57
N GLY A 150 -1.60 -4.89 16.17
CA GLY A 150 -0.34 -5.59 15.97
C GLY A 150 -0.31 -6.65 14.85
N HIS A 151 -1.28 -6.70 13.92
CA HIS A 151 -1.23 -7.66 12.82
C HIS A 151 -0.07 -7.40 11.84
N PRO A 152 0.34 -8.41 11.05
CA PRO A 152 1.49 -8.33 10.15
C PRO A 152 1.45 -7.15 9.18
N ASP A 153 0.29 -6.94 8.56
CA ASP A 153 0.04 -5.93 7.54
C ASP A 153 -0.02 -4.48 8.08
N HIS A 154 0.07 -4.33 9.40
CA HIS A 154 0.13 -3.03 10.08
C HIS A 154 1.52 -2.74 10.66
N VAL A 155 2.28 -3.79 11.02
CA VAL A 155 3.52 -3.67 11.79
C VAL A 155 4.78 -3.91 10.95
N TRP A 156 4.75 -4.81 9.98
CA TRP A 156 5.96 -5.30 9.32
C TRP A 156 6.70 -4.24 8.50
N GLY A 157 6.01 -3.17 8.07
CA GLY A 157 6.64 -2.05 7.41
C GLY A 157 7.48 -1.13 8.30
N LEU A 158 7.50 -1.33 9.62
CA LEU A 158 8.37 -0.56 10.52
C LEU A 158 9.86 -0.76 10.23
N VAL A 159 10.24 -1.94 9.76
CA VAL A 159 11.65 -2.32 9.59
C VAL A 159 11.88 -2.84 8.17
N GLY A 160 12.97 -2.39 7.55
CA GLY A 160 13.41 -2.83 6.24
C GLY A 160 14.02 -4.23 6.24
N GLU A 161 14.26 -4.79 5.07
CA GLU A 161 14.93 -6.08 4.89
C GLU A 161 16.35 -6.09 5.47
N ASP A 162 17.01 -4.94 5.41
CA ASP A 162 18.34 -4.71 6.03
C ASP A 162 18.30 -4.59 7.57
N GLY A 163 17.12 -4.71 8.16
CA GLY A 163 16.91 -4.61 9.60
C GLY A 163 16.92 -3.19 10.16
N LYS A 164 16.98 -2.17 9.31
CA LYS A 164 16.92 -0.77 9.73
C LYS A 164 15.48 -0.25 9.81
N PRO A 165 15.23 0.77 10.66
CA PRO A 165 13.94 1.42 10.70
C PRO A 165 13.61 2.11 9.37
N ASN A 166 12.40 1.88 8.87
CA ASN A 166 11.90 2.60 7.68
C ASN A 166 11.45 4.04 8.00
N PHE A 167 11.12 4.31 9.28
CA PHE A 167 10.72 5.61 9.79
C PHE A 167 11.68 6.03 10.91
N PRO A 168 12.93 6.43 10.58
CA PRO A 168 14.03 6.54 11.55
C PRO A 168 13.83 7.61 12.62
N ASN A 169 13.01 8.64 12.33
CA ASN A 169 12.77 9.76 13.22
C ASN A 169 11.43 9.63 13.98
N ALA A 170 10.59 8.65 13.62
CA ALA A 170 9.26 8.52 14.16
C ALA A 170 9.22 7.94 15.57
N GLN A 171 8.32 8.47 16.41
CA GLN A 171 7.87 7.81 17.62
C GLN A 171 6.81 6.76 17.25
N ILE A 172 6.99 5.52 17.69
CA ILE A 172 6.04 4.44 17.41
C ILE A 172 5.07 4.31 18.58
N HIS A 173 3.78 4.36 18.28
CA HIS A 173 2.70 4.23 19.26
C HIS A 173 1.93 2.93 18.98
N ILE A 174 1.75 2.11 19.99
CA ILE A 174 0.94 0.89 19.97
C ILE A 174 0.21 0.77 21.31
N THR A 175 -0.94 0.07 21.33
CA THR A 175 -1.61 -0.20 22.60
C THR A 175 -0.80 -1.17 23.46
N GLN A 176 -0.90 -1.04 24.77
CA GLN A 176 -0.24 -1.96 25.70
C GLN A 176 -0.72 -3.41 25.49
N ALA A 177 -2.01 -3.57 25.25
CA ALA A 177 -2.61 -4.90 25.03
C ALA A 177 -2.06 -5.59 23.77
N ASP A 178 -1.91 -4.86 22.65
CA ASP A 178 -1.30 -5.39 21.44
C ASP A 178 0.16 -5.73 21.65
N LEU A 179 0.92 -4.83 22.28
CA LEU A 179 2.34 -5.08 22.56
C LEU A 179 2.53 -6.34 23.38
N GLU A 180 1.79 -6.48 24.48
CA GLU A 180 1.85 -7.67 25.35
C GLU A 180 1.45 -8.94 24.61
N TYR A 181 0.36 -8.89 23.83
CA TYR A 181 -0.12 -10.04 23.07
C TYR A 181 0.90 -10.52 22.04
N TRP A 182 1.46 -9.61 21.23
CA TRP A 182 2.34 -9.93 20.10
C TRP A 182 3.80 -10.16 20.50
N THR A 183 4.18 -9.82 21.74
CA THR A 183 5.53 -10.09 22.28
C THR A 183 5.57 -11.24 23.28
N ASP A 184 4.44 -11.87 23.59
CA ASP A 184 4.34 -13.00 24.49
C ASP A 184 5.05 -14.25 23.91
N GLU A 185 6.11 -14.70 24.57
CA GLU A 185 6.89 -15.88 24.17
C GLU A 185 6.08 -17.17 24.20
N ALA A 186 5.07 -17.27 25.08
CA ALA A 186 4.24 -18.46 25.18
C ALA A 186 3.44 -18.74 23.89
N LYS A 187 3.17 -17.68 23.11
CA LYS A 187 2.43 -17.77 21.84
C LYS A 187 3.27 -18.20 20.65
N LEU A 188 4.60 -18.28 20.78
CA LEU A 188 5.47 -18.76 19.69
C LEU A 188 5.22 -20.22 19.31
N SER A 189 4.66 -21.01 20.23
CA SER A 189 4.25 -22.40 19.98
C SER A 189 2.82 -22.57 19.49
N ASP A 190 2.06 -21.48 19.31
CA ASP A 190 0.72 -21.51 18.75
C ASP A 190 0.76 -22.00 17.30
N SER A 191 0.01 -23.05 16.98
CA SER A 191 0.03 -23.68 15.65
C SER A 191 -0.58 -22.79 14.56
N ALA A 192 -1.49 -21.89 14.93
CA ALA A 192 -2.17 -21.00 13.98
C ALA A 192 -1.43 -19.66 13.79
N LEU A 193 -0.89 -19.10 14.86
CA LEU A 193 -0.36 -17.74 14.90
C LEU A 193 1.17 -17.66 15.09
N GLY A 194 1.80 -18.72 15.55
CA GLY A 194 3.23 -18.71 15.92
C GLY A 194 4.15 -18.25 14.79
N HIS A 195 3.81 -18.57 13.55
CA HIS A 195 4.56 -18.13 12.37
C HIS A 195 4.49 -16.61 12.10
N TYR A 196 3.44 -15.93 12.61
CA TYR A 196 3.35 -14.46 12.57
C TYR A 196 3.97 -13.82 13.81
N ILE A 197 3.79 -14.44 14.99
CA ILE A 197 4.22 -13.88 16.28
C ILE A 197 5.72 -13.65 16.32
N GLY A 198 6.53 -14.61 15.87
CA GLY A 198 7.98 -14.47 15.83
C GLY A 198 8.43 -13.21 15.07
N PRO A 199 8.08 -13.07 13.78
CA PRO A 199 8.44 -11.90 12.99
C PRO A 199 7.85 -10.57 13.49
N ILE A 200 6.62 -10.57 14.04
CA ILE A 200 6.02 -9.36 14.63
C ILE A 200 6.78 -8.95 15.87
N ARG A 201 7.03 -9.91 16.78
CA ARG A 201 7.79 -9.69 17.99
C ARG A 201 9.18 -9.12 17.68
N ASP A 202 9.90 -9.70 16.71
CA ASP A 202 11.21 -9.22 16.29
C ASP A 202 11.14 -7.77 15.78
N THR A 203 10.11 -7.43 15.04
CA THR A 203 9.87 -6.07 14.52
C THR A 203 9.60 -5.10 15.66
N LEU A 204 8.65 -5.42 16.55
CA LEU A 204 8.29 -4.59 17.70
C LEU A 204 9.44 -4.43 18.68
N CYS A 205 10.18 -5.50 18.97
CA CYS A 205 11.35 -5.47 19.85
C CYS A 205 12.49 -4.62 19.30
N ARG A 206 12.67 -4.54 17.97
CA ARG A 206 13.65 -3.64 17.36
C ARG A 206 13.29 -2.17 17.55
N CYS A 207 12.00 -1.88 17.69
CA CYS A 207 11.46 -0.55 17.90
C CYS A 207 11.33 -0.16 19.38
N ALA A 208 11.59 -1.10 20.32
CA ALA A 208 11.31 -0.87 21.73
C ALA A 208 12.48 -0.23 22.47
N THR A 209 12.34 1.07 22.78
CA THR A 209 12.78 1.63 24.07
C THR A 209 11.54 2.24 24.70
N ALA A 210 10.94 1.52 25.66
CA ALA A 210 9.65 1.90 26.21
C ALA A 210 9.77 3.07 27.21
N SER A 211 8.93 4.07 27.03
CA SER A 211 8.45 4.93 28.13
C SER A 211 6.95 4.65 28.25
N SER A 212 6.52 4.05 29.35
CA SER A 212 5.11 3.76 29.61
C SER A 212 4.50 4.85 30.48
N SER A 213 3.53 5.57 29.94
CA SER A 213 2.53 6.24 30.74
C SER A 213 1.20 6.07 30.02
N SER A 214 0.24 5.43 30.69
CA SER A 214 -1.09 5.12 30.16
C SER A 214 -1.19 3.86 29.27
N LYS A 215 -2.43 3.57 28.80
CA LYS A 215 -2.78 2.41 27.97
C LYS A 215 -2.07 2.32 26.61
N THR A 216 -1.19 3.28 26.29
CA THR A 216 -0.43 3.35 25.03
C THR A 216 1.07 3.36 25.35
N VAL A 217 1.82 2.52 24.65
CA VAL A 217 3.28 2.44 24.78
C VAL A 217 3.91 3.27 23.66
N ARG A 218 4.80 4.19 24.04
CA ARG A 218 5.70 4.87 23.10
C ARG A 218 6.96 4.04 22.90
N MET A 219 7.30 3.77 21.67
CA MET A 219 8.53 3.08 21.31
C MET A 219 9.36 3.98 20.38
N LEU A 220 10.67 4.00 20.61
CA LEU A 220 11.61 4.62 19.66
C LEU A 220 12.33 3.50 18.92
N CYS A 221 12.38 3.57 17.59
CA CYS A 221 13.08 2.60 16.78
C CYS A 221 14.60 2.80 16.92
N ARG A 222 15.17 2.30 18.03
CA ARG A 222 16.61 2.18 18.24
C ARG A 222 16.94 0.69 18.29
N ALA A 223 18.08 0.29 17.71
CA ALA A 223 18.58 -1.08 17.80
C ALA A 223 18.58 -1.53 19.27
N CYS A 224 17.56 -2.25 19.68
CA CYS A 224 17.38 -2.65 21.08
C CYS A 224 18.41 -3.71 21.45
N LYS A 225 19.37 -3.35 22.31
CA LYS A 225 20.36 -4.29 22.86
C LYS A 225 19.73 -5.42 23.69
N ARG A 226 18.49 -5.25 24.16
CA ARG A 226 17.79 -6.21 25.03
C ARG A 226 17.21 -7.41 24.30
N CYS A 227 16.94 -7.28 22.99
CA CYS A 227 16.46 -8.37 22.15
C CYS A 227 17.58 -9.21 21.53
N ARG A 228 18.84 -8.92 21.84
CA ARG A 228 19.97 -9.80 21.51
C ARG A 228 20.02 -10.97 22.48
N ARG A 229 19.20 -12.01 22.26
CA ARG A 229 19.53 -13.32 22.78
C ARG A 229 20.62 -13.93 21.87
N PRO A 230 21.74 -14.42 22.40
CA PRO A 230 22.69 -15.19 21.62
C PRO A 230 22.01 -16.52 21.26
N GLY A 231 21.72 -16.75 19.97
CA GLY A 231 21.27 -18.07 19.51
C GLY A 231 20.24 -18.10 18.38
N ILE A 232 19.56 -17.01 18.02
CA ILE A 232 18.69 -17.00 16.84
C ILE A 232 19.53 -16.52 15.65
N ARG A 233 20.16 -17.45 14.96
CA ARG A 233 20.66 -17.23 13.60
C ARG A 233 19.47 -16.90 12.72
N SER A 234 19.55 -15.83 11.92
CA SER A 234 18.59 -15.53 10.88
C SER A 234 18.38 -16.80 10.05
N ALA A 235 17.23 -17.42 10.18
CA ALA A 235 16.80 -18.41 9.22
C ALA A 235 16.43 -17.63 7.93
N THR A 236 17.46 -17.31 7.17
CA THR A 236 17.33 -17.11 5.73
C THR A 236 17.06 -18.50 5.19
N ALA A 237 15.82 -18.88 5.12
CA ALA A 237 15.38 -20.10 4.49
C ALA A 237 14.43 -19.74 3.38
N ALA A 238 14.86 -20.11 2.20
CA ALA A 238 14.10 -20.27 1.00
C ALA A 238 12.69 -20.86 1.24
N LEU A 239 11.70 -20.23 0.66
CA LEU A 239 10.56 -20.85 0.00
C LEU A 239 10.18 -19.97 -1.19
#